data_d2dbe024a55a01b471927499384c86fb
#
_entry.id   d2dbe024a55a01b471927499384c86fb
#
_cell.length_a   1.000
_cell.length_b   1.000
_cell.length_c   1.000
_cell.angle_alpha   90.00
_cell.angle_beta   90.00
_cell.angle_gamma   90.00
#
_symmetry.space_group_name_H-M   'P 1'
#
loop_
_entity.id
_entity.type
_entity.pdbx_description
1 polymer ?
#
loop_
_entity_poly.entity_id
_entity_poly.type
_entity_poly.pdbx_seq_one_letter_code
_entity_poly.pdbx_strand_id
1 'polypeptide(L)'
;EKHKEIVEKYKAHIRFASILGCGVVGTETGAVNEEYKYEPANHSEEALQCFIDNLRPIVKYAEQFGVIVAIEPVWKHIVYTVERARKVLDAIDSPNLQIIFDPVNLLCVDNLAQQDEIIEKAFELLLKDIAVVHCKDYIVEGSELKSVAAGTGKGNPVTGGGLNYPLLLKKIKEHKPYVHCTLENTVPENAVATREFMERTYASV
;
A
#
# COMPACT_ATOMS: atom_id res chain seq x y z
N GLU A 1 22.91 10.87 -10.33
CA GLU A 1 22.57 10.55 -11.73
C GLU A 1 21.39 9.55 -11.77
N LYS A 2 21.44 8.45 -11.02
CA LYS A 2 20.41 7.41 -10.96
C LYS A 2 19.02 7.91 -10.51
N HIS A 3 18.97 8.77 -9.47
CA HIS A 3 17.70 9.38 -9.04
C HIS A 3 17.03 10.21 -10.15
N LYS A 4 17.81 10.95 -10.95
CA LYS A 4 17.27 11.70 -12.08
C LYS A 4 16.68 10.78 -13.16
N GLU A 5 17.36 9.67 -13.44
CA GLU A 5 16.86 8.67 -14.40
C GLU A 5 15.53 8.05 -13.91
N ILE A 6 15.43 7.73 -12.62
CA ILE A 6 14.20 7.20 -12.02
C ILE A 6 13.07 8.22 -12.14
N VAL A 7 13.31 9.48 -11.80
CA VAL A 7 12.32 10.56 -11.94
C VAL A 7 11.80 10.65 -13.38
N GLU A 8 12.69 10.62 -14.38
CA GLU A 8 12.29 10.67 -15.79
C GLU A 8 11.49 9.42 -16.23
N LYS A 9 11.84 8.24 -15.71
CA LYS A 9 11.03 7.02 -15.95
C LYS A 9 9.61 7.17 -15.39
N TYR A 10 9.44 7.67 -14.16
CA TYR A 10 8.11 7.90 -13.59
C TYR A 10 7.31 8.94 -14.38
N LYS A 11 7.94 10.02 -14.85
CA LYS A 11 7.28 10.99 -15.74
C LYS A 11 6.80 10.33 -17.04
N ALA A 12 7.59 9.43 -17.62
CA ALA A 12 7.18 8.67 -18.79
C ALA A 12 5.97 7.76 -18.50
N HIS A 13 5.94 7.08 -17.34
CA HIS A 13 4.79 6.27 -16.92
C HIS A 13 3.54 7.12 -16.69
N ILE A 14 3.64 8.29 -16.06
CA ILE A 14 2.53 9.22 -15.86
C ILE A 14 1.96 9.67 -17.21
N ARG A 15 2.82 10.06 -18.14
CA ARG A 15 2.38 10.43 -19.49
C ARG A 15 1.70 9.29 -20.23
N PHE A 16 2.25 8.08 -20.11
CA PHE A 16 1.66 6.89 -20.70
C PHE A 16 0.29 6.57 -20.09
N ALA A 17 0.17 6.63 -18.77
CA ALA A 17 -1.10 6.45 -18.06
C ALA A 17 -2.17 7.45 -18.53
N SER A 18 -1.80 8.73 -18.66
CA SER A 18 -2.69 9.77 -19.17
C SER A 18 -3.21 9.47 -20.59
N ILE A 19 -2.33 8.98 -21.48
CA ILE A 19 -2.72 8.60 -22.86
C ILE A 19 -3.70 7.41 -22.85
N LEU A 20 -3.51 6.47 -21.94
CA LEU A 20 -4.40 5.30 -21.80
C LEU A 20 -5.72 5.61 -21.07
N GLY A 21 -5.87 6.80 -20.50
CA GLY A 21 -7.00 7.11 -19.62
C GLY A 21 -6.91 6.44 -18.24
N CYS A 22 -5.72 5.99 -17.83
CA CYS A 22 -5.47 5.44 -16.50
C CYS A 22 -5.25 6.57 -15.49
N GLY A 23 -6.08 6.64 -14.45
CA GLY A 23 -6.06 7.72 -13.48
C GLY A 23 -5.00 7.59 -12.38
N VAL A 24 -4.43 6.41 -12.18
CA VAL A 24 -3.51 6.12 -11.05
C VAL A 24 -2.27 5.40 -11.52
N VAL A 25 -1.10 5.85 -11.08
CA VAL A 25 0.19 5.16 -11.23
C VAL A 25 0.70 4.82 -9.82
N GLY A 26 0.84 3.53 -9.54
CA GLY A 26 1.31 3.03 -8.25
C GLY A 26 2.82 2.86 -8.17
N THR A 27 3.37 2.96 -6.96
CA THR A 27 4.74 2.62 -6.64
C THR A 27 4.92 2.28 -5.17
N GLU A 28 5.74 1.28 -4.88
CA GLU A 28 6.30 1.09 -3.54
C GLU A 28 7.32 2.19 -3.22
N THR A 29 7.74 2.27 -1.96
CA THR A 29 8.57 3.38 -1.47
C THR A 29 10.08 3.09 -1.43
N GLY A 30 10.47 1.91 -1.92
CA GLY A 30 11.86 1.54 -2.16
C GLY A 30 12.72 1.34 -0.91
N ALA A 31 14.03 1.23 -1.15
CA ALA A 31 15.06 1.04 -0.13
C ALA A 31 16.24 1.98 -0.38
N VAL A 32 17.11 2.15 0.61
CA VAL A 32 18.32 2.97 0.48
C VAL A 32 19.41 2.28 -0.33
N ASN A 33 19.30 0.96 -0.57
CA ASN A 33 20.24 0.19 -1.37
C ASN A 33 19.66 -0.18 -2.75
N GLU A 34 20.53 -0.54 -3.68
CA GLU A 34 20.16 -0.87 -5.06
C GLU A 34 19.49 -2.25 -5.21
N GLU A 35 19.58 -3.08 -4.21
CA GLU A 35 19.05 -4.44 -4.21
C GLU A 35 17.60 -4.50 -3.67
N TYR A 36 17.03 -3.35 -3.28
CA TYR A 36 15.70 -3.23 -2.65
C TYR A 36 15.52 -4.11 -1.41
N LYS A 37 16.62 -4.39 -0.70
CA LYS A 37 16.59 -5.19 0.51
C LYS A 37 16.32 -4.34 1.74
N TYR A 38 15.66 -4.98 2.72
CA TYR A 38 15.52 -4.36 4.02
C TYR A 38 16.87 -4.20 4.71
N GLU A 39 17.08 -3.01 5.23
CA GLU A 39 18.14 -2.69 6.19
C GLU A 39 17.64 -1.58 7.12
N PRO A 40 18.16 -1.48 8.37
CA PRO A 40 17.68 -0.48 9.33
C PRO A 40 17.73 0.97 8.82
N ALA A 41 18.67 1.28 7.92
CA ALA A 41 18.78 2.60 7.31
C ALA A 41 17.57 2.98 6.45
N ASN A 42 16.77 2.02 5.94
CA ASN A 42 15.51 2.30 5.25
C ASN A 42 14.55 3.11 6.15
N HIS A 43 14.61 2.89 7.45
CA HIS A 43 13.73 3.51 8.43
C HIS A 43 14.26 4.85 8.99
N SER A 44 15.39 5.37 8.49
CA SER A 44 15.94 6.65 8.92
C SER A 44 15.11 7.85 8.43
N GLU A 45 15.24 8.99 9.10
CA GLU A 45 14.60 10.23 8.64
C GLU A 45 15.29 10.80 7.41
N GLU A 46 16.60 10.54 7.24
CA GLU A 46 17.36 10.91 6.04
C GLU A 46 16.84 10.17 4.80
N ALA A 47 16.53 8.87 4.93
CA ALA A 47 15.92 8.10 3.85
C ALA A 47 14.53 8.65 3.49
N LEU A 48 13.72 9.00 4.48
CA LEU A 48 12.40 9.60 4.26
C LEU A 48 12.51 10.94 3.54
N GLN A 49 13.42 11.81 3.97
CA GLN A 49 13.61 13.10 3.33
C GLN A 49 14.10 12.96 1.88
N CYS A 50 15.05 12.05 1.64
CA CYS A 50 15.51 11.73 0.29
C CYS A 50 14.36 11.23 -0.60
N PHE A 51 13.50 10.37 -0.08
CA PHE A 51 12.31 9.88 -0.78
C PHE A 51 11.35 11.03 -1.13
N ILE A 52 11.02 11.90 -0.18
CA ILE A 52 10.15 13.07 -0.38
C ILE A 52 10.71 13.99 -1.46
N ASP A 53 12.00 14.29 -1.41
CA ASP A 53 12.66 15.19 -2.36
C ASP A 53 12.63 14.65 -3.80
N ASN A 54 12.78 13.33 -3.97
CA ASN A 54 12.70 12.67 -5.28
C ASN A 54 11.26 12.48 -5.76
N LEU A 55 10.30 12.30 -4.86
CA LEU A 55 8.87 12.13 -5.19
C LEU A 55 8.23 13.45 -5.63
N ARG A 56 8.61 14.58 -5.02
CA ARG A 56 8.05 15.90 -5.28
C ARG A 56 8.02 16.28 -6.78
N PRO A 57 9.12 16.19 -7.56
CA PRO A 57 9.08 16.49 -8.98
C PRO A 57 8.22 15.52 -9.80
N ILE A 58 8.04 14.27 -9.34
CA ILE A 58 7.17 13.29 -9.98
C ILE A 58 5.71 13.68 -9.80
N VAL A 59 5.30 14.00 -8.56
CA VAL A 59 3.94 14.44 -8.25
C VAL A 59 3.59 15.74 -8.96
N LYS A 60 4.50 16.72 -8.94
CA LYS A 60 4.33 17.98 -9.67
C LYS A 60 4.14 17.78 -11.18
N TYR A 61 4.78 16.77 -11.74
CA TYR A 61 4.55 16.40 -13.14
C TYR A 61 3.19 15.74 -13.34
N ALA A 62 2.76 14.88 -12.42
CA ALA A 62 1.48 14.20 -12.47
C ALA A 62 0.29 15.19 -12.41
N GLU A 63 0.40 16.28 -11.67
CA GLU A 63 -0.58 17.37 -11.61
C GLU A 63 -0.92 17.94 -12.99
N GLN A 64 0.08 18.01 -13.90
CA GLN A 64 -0.11 18.54 -15.25
C GLN A 64 -0.96 17.63 -16.15
N PHE A 65 -1.06 16.36 -15.78
CA PHE A 65 -1.78 15.32 -16.53
C PHE A 65 -3.05 14.84 -15.83
N GLY A 66 -3.34 15.35 -14.63
CA GLY A 66 -4.47 14.89 -13.83
C GLY A 66 -4.33 13.40 -13.39
N VAL A 67 -3.09 12.88 -13.35
CA VAL A 67 -2.81 11.50 -12.93
C VAL A 67 -2.44 11.50 -11.45
N ILE A 68 -2.95 10.54 -10.70
CA ILE A 68 -2.58 10.30 -9.31
C ILE A 68 -1.32 9.44 -9.26
N VAL A 69 -0.33 9.85 -8.48
CA VAL A 69 0.77 9.01 -8.03
C VAL A 69 0.36 8.43 -6.69
N ALA A 70 0.21 7.12 -6.60
CA ALA A 70 -0.16 6.45 -5.36
C ALA A 70 1.03 5.68 -4.80
N ILE A 71 1.49 6.03 -3.61
CA ILE A 71 2.57 5.31 -2.92
C ILE A 71 1.99 4.19 -2.07
N GLU A 72 2.69 3.06 -2.05
CA GLU A 72 2.34 1.90 -1.25
C GLU A 72 3.33 1.75 -0.08
N PRO A 73 2.89 2.00 1.16
CA PRO A 73 3.71 1.77 2.34
C PRO A 73 3.98 0.28 2.54
N VAL A 74 5.24 -0.07 2.78
CA VAL A 74 5.68 -1.46 3.00
C VAL A 74 6.65 -1.49 4.17
N TRP A 75 6.45 -2.41 5.13
CA TRP A 75 7.26 -2.50 6.35
C TRP A 75 8.78 -2.56 6.09
N LYS A 76 9.20 -3.22 5.02
CA LYS A 76 10.63 -3.34 4.66
C LYS A 76 11.19 -2.09 3.95
N HIS A 77 10.37 -1.13 3.59
CA HIS A 77 10.74 0.02 2.75
C HIS A 77 10.90 1.32 3.56
N ILE A 78 11.15 2.42 2.85
CA ILE A 78 11.36 3.75 3.44
C ILE A 78 10.10 4.26 4.14
N VAL A 79 8.92 4.10 3.53
CA VAL A 79 7.64 4.42 4.17
C VAL A 79 7.02 3.12 4.68
N TYR A 80 7.24 2.85 5.96
CA TYR A 80 6.93 1.55 6.58
C TYR A 80 5.79 1.60 7.61
N THR A 81 5.25 2.77 7.90
CA THR A 81 4.10 2.94 8.78
C THR A 81 3.08 3.94 8.21
N VAL A 82 1.88 3.88 8.76
CA VAL A 82 0.79 4.82 8.45
C VAL A 82 1.19 6.27 8.72
N GLU A 83 1.89 6.52 9.83
CA GLU A 83 2.35 7.86 10.22
C GLU A 83 3.41 8.41 9.26
N ARG A 84 4.32 7.54 8.81
CA ARG A 84 5.31 7.98 7.80
C ARG A 84 4.64 8.30 6.46
N ALA A 85 3.63 7.52 6.07
CA ALA A 85 2.83 7.83 4.90
C ALA A 85 2.14 9.21 5.03
N ARG A 86 1.56 9.51 6.20
CA ARG A 86 0.97 10.83 6.48
C ARG A 86 2.02 11.95 6.38
N LYS A 87 3.22 11.76 6.95
CA LYS A 87 4.33 12.73 6.82
C LYS A 87 4.67 13.04 5.35
N VAL A 88 4.72 12.01 4.48
CA VAL A 88 5.00 12.22 3.04
C VAL A 88 3.90 13.02 2.37
N LEU A 89 2.63 12.67 2.63
CA LEU A 89 1.48 13.39 2.09
C LEU A 89 1.49 14.86 2.52
N ASP A 90 1.71 15.13 3.81
CA ASP A 90 1.76 16.50 4.35
C ASP A 90 2.95 17.31 3.80
N ALA A 91 4.11 16.66 3.63
CA ALA A 91 5.30 17.33 3.10
C ALA A 91 5.17 17.74 1.63
N ILE A 92 4.43 16.97 0.83
CA ILE A 92 4.25 17.24 -0.61
C ILE A 92 3.01 18.11 -0.85
N ASP A 93 1.94 17.89 -0.08
CA ASP A 93 0.69 18.65 -0.08
C ASP A 93 0.08 18.80 -1.48
N SER A 94 -0.22 17.66 -2.11
CA SER A 94 -0.81 17.61 -3.46
C SER A 94 -1.95 16.60 -3.53
N PRO A 95 -3.10 16.95 -4.15
CA PRO A 95 -4.20 16.02 -4.36
C PRO A 95 -3.84 14.89 -5.35
N ASN A 96 -2.74 15.05 -6.11
CA ASN A 96 -2.23 14.05 -7.04
C ASN A 96 -1.25 13.07 -6.38
N LEU A 97 -1.01 13.19 -5.06
CA LEU A 97 -0.33 12.18 -4.27
C LEU A 97 -1.34 11.48 -3.37
N GLN A 98 -1.47 10.17 -3.53
CA GLN A 98 -2.39 9.36 -2.74
C GLN A 98 -1.71 8.04 -2.30
N ILE A 99 -2.49 7.15 -1.67
CA ILE A 99 -2.01 5.91 -1.07
C ILE A 99 -2.64 4.71 -1.76
N ILE A 100 -1.82 3.70 -2.06
CA ILE A 100 -2.28 2.33 -2.16
C ILE A 100 -2.24 1.75 -0.75
N PHE A 101 -3.39 1.42 -0.20
CA PHE A 101 -3.47 0.85 1.14
C PHE A 101 -3.47 -0.67 1.05
N ASP A 102 -2.35 -1.27 1.44
CA ASP A 102 -2.20 -2.71 1.64
C ASP A 102 -1.88 -2.97 3.10
N PRO A 103 -2.86 -3.40 3.91
CA PRO A 103 -2.62 -3.65 5.33
C PRO A 103 -1.60 -4.76 5.58
N VAL A 104 -1.49 -5.77 4.70
CA VAL A 104 -0.50 -6.86 4.86
C VAL A 104 0.92 -6.36 4.67
N ASN A 105 1.14 -5.41 3.76
CA ASN A 105 2.46 -4.83 3.53
C ASN A 105 2.99 -4.00 4.70
N LEU A 106 2.13 -3.55 5.61
CA LEU A 106 2.50 -2.87 6.86
C LEU A 106 2.84 -3.83 8.00
N LEU A 107 2.64 -5.15 7.80
CA LEU A 107 2.86 -6.15 8.82
C LEU A 107 4.24 -6.79 8.74
N CYS A 108 4.73 -7.19 9.91
CA CYS A 108 5.85 -8.09 10.12
C CYS A 108 5.50 -9.01 11.29
N VAL A 109 6.30 -10.04 11.54
CA VAL A 109 6.02 -11.00 12.63
C VAL A 109 5.86 -10.30 13.99
N ASP A 110 6.65 -9.25 14.23
CA ASP A 110 6.67 -8.54 15.52
C ASP A 110 5.44 -7.67 15.78
N ASN A 111 4.70 -7.24 14.72
CA ASN A 111 3.54 -6.38 14.86
C ASN A 111 2.19 -7.03 14.49
N LEU A 112 2.17 -8.34 14.26
CA LEU A 112 0.92 -9.05 13.88
C LEU A 112 -0.21 -8.90 14.89
N ALA A 113 0.10 -8.80 16.19
CA ALA A 113 -0.90 -8.60 17.23
C ALA A 113 -1.58 -7.22 17.11
N GLN A 114 -0.93 -6.24 16.47
CA GLN A 114 -1.42 -4.88 16.29
C GLN A 114 -2.11 -4.66 14.92
N GLN A 115 -2.38 -5.71 14.14
CA GLN A 115 -2.94 -5.54 12.79
C GLN A 115 -4.24 -4.72 12.77
N ASP A 116 -5.11 -4.91 13.75
CA ASP A 116 -6.38 -4.19 13.83
C ASP A 116 -6.16 -2.70 14.12
N GLU A 117 -5.21 -2.38 15.01
CA GLU A 117 -4.80 -1.00 15.31
C GLU A 117 -4.19 -0.31 14.09
N ILE A 118 -3.40 -1.05 13.28
CA ILE A 118 -2.82 -0.54 12.04
C ILE A 118 -3.92 -0.20 11.01
N ILE A 119 -4.93 -1.08 10.87
CA ILE A 119 -6.08 -0.84 9.99
C ILE A 119 -6.86 0.40 10.47
N GLU A 120 -7.21 0.46 11.77
CA GLU A 120 -7.94 1.60 12.35
C GLU A 120 -7.21 2.92 12.11
N LYS A 121 -5.90 2.94 12.39
CA LYS A 121 -5.05 4.10 12.23
C LYS A 121 -4.90 4.54 10.78
N ALA A 122 -4.87 3.60 9.84
CA ALA A 122 -4.86 3.93 8.42
C ALA A 122 -6.13 4.66 8.00
N PHE A 123 -7.30 4.22 8.46
CA PHE A 123 -8.55 4.92 8.20
C PHE A 123 -8.66 6.25 8.95
N GLU A 124 -8.06 6.38 10.13
CA GLU A 124 -7.99 7.67 10.84
C GLU A 124 -7.14 8.70 10.09
N LEU A 125 -5.92 8.32 9.69
CA LEU A 125 -4.93 9.26 9.18
C LEU A 125 -4.91 9.41 7.65
N LEU A 126 -5.27 8.35 6.90
CA LEU A 126 -5.09 8.29 5.45
C LEU A 126 -6.40 8.20 4.65
N LEU A 127 -7.57 8.11 5.29
CA LEU A 127 -8.85 7.85 4.64
C LEU A 127 -9.07 8.67 3.36
N LYS A 128 -8.79 9.97 3.41
CA LYS A 128 -9.02 10.88 2.27
C LYS A 128 -8.15 10.52 1.08
N ASP A 129 -6.95 10.05 1.37
CA ASP A 129 -5.85 9.87 0.42
C ASP A 129 -5.72 8.42 -0.07
N ILE A 130 -6.54 7.47 0.42
CA ILE A 130 -6.55 6.09 -0.10
C ILE A 130 -7.17 6.09 -1.50
N ALA A 131 -6.37 5.84 -2.54
CA ALA A 131 -6.83 5.72 -3.92
C ALA A 131 -7.29 4.30 -4.27
N VAL A 132 -6.56 3.30 -3.75
CA VAL A 132 -6.78 1.87 -4.03
C VAL A 132 -6.50 1.09 -2.76
N VAL A 133 -7.21 -0.01 -2.56
CA VAL A 133 -6.92 -0.98 -1.50
C VAL A 133 -6.42 -2.27 -2.16
N HIS A 134 -5.25 -2.75 -1.75
CA HIS A 134 -4.78 -4.07 -2.11
C HIS A 134 -5.27 -5.09 -1.10
N CYS A 135 -5.84 -6.17 -1.62
CA CYS A 135 -6.45 -7.23 -0.83
C CYS A 135 -5.69 -8.53 -1.05
N LYS A 136 -4.81 -8.84 -0.12
CA LYS A 136 -4.11 -10.12 0.01
C LYS A 136 -4.11 -10.57 1.46
N ASP A 137 -3.62 -11.74 1.70
CA ASP A 137 -3.51 -12.33 3.03
C ASP A 137 -2.06 -12.74 3.30
N TYR A 138 -1.80 -13.29 4.46
CA TYR A 138 -0.48 -13.77 4.84
C TYR A 138 -0.55 -15.10 5.59
N ILE A 139 0.53 -15.86 5.48
CA ILE A 139 0.83 -16.98 6.36
C ILE A 139 2.14 -16.71 7.08
N VAL A 140 2.25 -17.18 8.33
CA VAL A 140 3.48 -17.11 9.10
C VAL A 140 4.30 -18.36 8.86
N GLU A 141 5.49 -18.22 8.28
CA GLU A 141 6.45 -19.30 8.05
C GLU A 141 7.75 -18.97 8.78
N GLY A 142 7.95 -19.56 9.97
CA GLY A 142 9.11 -19.25 10.82
C GLY A 142 9.09 -17.80 11.31
N SER A 143 10.09 -17.03 10.91
CA SER A 143 10.23 -15.60 11.26
C SER A 143 9.77 -14.63 10.15
N GLU A 144 9.08 -15.14 9.12
CA GLU A 144 8.68 -14.34 7.97
C GLU A 144 7.18 -14.41 7.70
N LEU A 145 6.65 -13.37 7.06
CA LEU A 145 5.32 -13.36 6.47
C LEU A 145 5.45 -13.65 4.98
N LYS A 146 4.66 -14.63 4.52
CA LYS A 146 4.50 -14.93 3.11
C LYS A 146 3.12 -14.50 2.67
N SER A 147 3.07 -13.63 1.65
CA SER A 147 1.82 -13.18 1.06
C SER A 147 1.10 -14.31 0.31
N VAL A 148 -0.21 -14.38 0.50
CA VAL A 148 -1.10 -15.36 -0.13
C VAL A 148 -2.40 -14.68 -0.56
N ALA A 149 -3.25 -15.37 -1.31
CA ALA A 149 -4.54 -14.83 -1.73
C ALA A 149 -5.47 -14.55 -0.53
N ALA A 150 -6.30 -13.53 -0.64
CA ALA A 150 -7.25 -13.13 0.40
C ALA A 150 -8.15 -14.30 0.83
N GLY A 151 -8.33 -14.46 2.15
CA GLY A 151 -9.12 -15.53 2.77
C GLY A 151 -8.38 -16.85 2.95
N THR A 152 -7.07 -16.91 2.68
CA THR A 152 -6.25 -18.11 2.87
C THR A 152 -5.18 -17.95 3.95
N GLY A 153 -5.21 -16.85 4.69
CA GLY A 153 -4.23 -16.51 5.72
C GLY A 153 -4.27 -17.38 6.97
N LYS A 154 -3.11 -17.49 7.64
CA LYS A 154 -2.91 -18.29 8.85
C LYS A 154 -1.78 -17.72 9.71
N GLY A 155 -1.86 -18.02 11.00
CA GLY A 155 -0.73 -17.83 11.92
C GLY A 155 -0.69 -16.49 12.65
N ASN A 156 -1.78 -15.71 12.61
CA ASN A 156 -1.91 -14.56 13.50
C ASN A 156 -1.86 -15.02 14.96
N PRO A 157 -1.02 -14.45 15.83
CA PRO A 157 -0.85 -14.91 17.21
C PRO A 157 -2.11 -14.72 18.08
N VAL A 158 -3.02 -13.85 17.68
CA VAL A 158 -4.26 -13.56 18.42
C VAL A 158 -5.43 -14.41 17.90
N THR A 159 -5.58 -14.50 16.56
CA THR A 159 -6.75 -15.12 15.94
C THR A 159 -6.50 -16.51 15.37
N GLY A 160 -5.24 -16.87 15.15
CA GLY A 160 -4.84 -18.07 14.42
C GLY A 160 -5.06 -17.99 12.90
N GLY A 161 -5.82 -16.99 12.43
CA GLY A 161 -6.13 -16.73 11.03
C GLY A 161 -5.10 -15.86 10.32
N GLY A 162 -5.54 -15.18 9.27
CA GLY A 162 -4.78 -14.16 8.55
C GLY A 162 -5.26 -12.74 8.90
N LEU A 163 -5.40 -11.92 7.86
CA LEU A 163 -5.86 -10.53 7.98
C LEU A 163 -7.33 -10.47 8.48
N ASN A 164 -7.62 -9.49 9.33
CA ASN A 164 -8.99 -9.23 9.80
C ASN A 164 -9.83 -8.55 8.69
N TYR A 165 -10.24 -9.35 7.71
CA TYR A 165 -11.09 -8.89 6.61
C TYR A 165 -12.44 -8.32 7.03
N PRO A 166 -13.14 -8.89 8.05
CA PRO A 166 -14.36 -8.27 8.57
C PRO A 166 -14.15 -6.81 9.00
N LEU A 167 -13.07 -6.50 9.72
CA LEU A 167 -12.75 -5.12 10.13
C LEU A 167 -12.43 -4.24 8.90
N LEU A 168 -11.52 -4.70 8.03
CA LEU A 168 -11.14 -3.95 6.84
C LEU A 168 -12.33 -3.61 5.95
N LEU A 169 -13.16 -4.61 5.63
CA LEU A 169 -14.30 -4.44 4.74
C LEU A 169 -15.44 -3.62 5.37
N LYS A 170 -15.62 -3.71 6.69
CA LYS A 170 -16.53 -2.82 7.42
C LYS A 170 -16.07 -1.36 7.28
N LYS A 171 -14.79 -1.05 7.50
CA LYS A 171 -14.24 0.30 7.32
C LYS A 171 -14.40 0.82 5.90
N ILE A 172 -14.15 -0.02 4.91
CA ILE A 172 -14.37 0.33 3.50
C ILE A 172 -15.84 0.65 3.24
N LYS A 173 -16.76 -0.22 3.71
CA LYS A 173 -18.20 -0.06 3.52
C LYS A 173 -18.73 1.23 4.13
N GLU A 174 -18.27 1.56 5.34
CA GLU A 174 -18.70 2.75 6.08
C GLU A 174 -18.13 4.06 5.53
N HIS A 175 -16.88 4.05 5.05
CA HIS A 175 -16.15 5.29 4.78
C HIS A 175 -15.72 5.50 3.33
N LYS A 176 -15.50 4.43 2.57
CA LYS A 176 -15.06 4.48 1.16
C LYS A 176 -15.69 3.39 0.29
N PRO A 177 -17.04 3.30 0.22
CA PRO A 177 -17.73 2.18 -0.44
C PRO A 177 -17.44 2.04 -1.94
N TYR A 178 -16.85 3.04 -2.57
CA TYR A 178 -16.53 3.04 -4.01
C TYR A 178 -15.03 2.91 -4.31
N VAL A 179 -14.19 2.66 -3.27
CA VAL A 179 -12.75 2.45 -3.51
C VAL A 179 -12.52 1.13 -4.25
N HIS A 180 -11.59 1.14 -5.19
CA HIS A 180 -11.18 -0.08 -5.88
C HIS A 180 -10.40 -1.00 -4.94
N CYS A 181 -10.82 -2.25 -4.84
CA CYS A 181 -10.13 -3.31 -4.12
C CYS A 181 -9.51 -4.27 -5.14
N THR A 182 -8.19 -4.29 -5.22
CA THR A 182 -7.44 -5.16 -6.13
C THR A 182 -7.02 -6.43 -5.41
N LEU A 183 -7.35 -7.59 -5.97
CA LEU A 183 -6.97 -8.88 -5.41
C LEU A 183 -5.53 -9.20 -5.80
N GLU A 184 -4.63 -9.19 -4.83
CA GLU A 184 -3.23 -9.57 -5.00
C GLU A 184 -2.97 -11.05 -4.64
N ASN A 185 -1.83 -11.58 -5.09
CA ASN A 185 -1.48 -12.99 -4.94
C ASN A 185 -2.56 -13.95 -5.46
N THR A 186 -3.40 -13.45 -6.37
CA THR A 186 -4.49 -14.19 -6.99
C THR A 186 -4.06 -14.70 -8.35
N VAL A 187 -4.29 -15.96 -8.60
CA VAL A 187 -4.02 -16.66 -9.86
C VAL A 187 -5.33 -17.23 -10.42
N PRO A 188 -5.40 -17.62 -11.70
CA PRO A 188 -6.64 -18.13 -12.28
C PRO A 188 -7.31 -19.24 -11.46
N GLU A 189 -6.52 -20.10 -10.83
CA GLU A 189 -6.97 -21.26 -10.06
C GLU A 189 -7.69 -20.89 -8.76
N ASN A 190 -7.38 -19.74 -8.16
CA ASN A 190 -8.00 -19.28 -6.90
C ASN A 190 -8.86 -18.02 -7.06
N ALA A 191 -8.90 -17.40 -8.23
CA ALA A 191 -9.55 -16.11 -8.45
C ALA A 191 -11.05 -16.12 -8.07
N VAL A 192 -11.77 -17.17 -8.43
CA VAL A 192 -13.21 -17.30 -8.10
C VAL A 192 -13.40 -17.41 -6.59
N ALA A 193 -12.65 -18.31 -5.93
CA ALA A 193 -12.75 -18.51 -4.48
C ALA A 193 -12.38 -17.25 -3.69
N THR A 194 -11.33 -16.53 -4.12
CA THR A 194 -10.91 -15.26 -3.51
C THR A 194 -11.99 -14.19 -3.64
N ARG A 195 -12.56 -14.01 -4.84
CA ARG A 195 -13.65 -13.08 -5.07
C ARG A 195 -14.86 -13.41 -4.19
N GLU A 196 -15.30 -14.67 -4.19
CA GLU A 196 -16.45 -15.10 -3.38
C GLU A 196 -16.22 -14.92 -1.88
N PHE A 197 -14.99 -15.11 -1.40
CA PHE A 197 -14.63 -14.81 -0.01
C PHE A 197 -14.85 -13.33 0.29
N MET A 198 -14.34 -12.43 -0.57
CA MET A 198 -14.48 -10.98 -0.41
C MET A 198 -15.95 -10.55 -0.43
N GLU A 199 -16.72 -11.03 -1.41
CA GLU A 199 -18.15 -10.71 -1.56
C GLU A 199 -18.96 -11.17 -0.34
N ARG A 200 -18.77 -12.40 0.14
CA ARG A 200 -19.44 -12.92 1.34
C ARG A 200 -19.09 -12.13 2.59
N THR A 201 -17.81 -11.82 2.78
CA THR A 201 -17.37 -11.06 3.95
C THR A 201 -17.91 -9.64 3.91
N TYR A 202 -17.89 -8.98 2.75
CA TYR A 202 -18.47 -7.63 2.58
C TYR A 202 -19.98 -7.60 2.83
N ALA A 203 -20.70 -8.65 2.44
CA ALA A 203 -22.12 -8.75 2.69
C ALA A 203 -22.46 -8.96 4.17
N SER A 204 -21.56 -9.56 4.95
CA SER A 204 -21.78 -9.90 6.37
C SER A 204 -21.46 -8.76 7.36
N VAL A 205 -20.79 -7.70 6.94
CA VAL A 205 -20.39 -6.57 7.79
C VAL A 205 -21.25 -5.33 7.58
#